data_d05dd48b9dfcfb1bfacac5dad8310628
#
_entry.id   d05dd48b9dfcfb1bfacac5dad8310628
#
_cell.length_a   1.000
_cell.length_b   1.000
_cell.length_c   1.000
_cell.angle_alpha   90.00
_cell.angle_beta   90.00
_cell.angle_gamma   90.00
#
_symmetry.space_group_name_H-M   'P 1'
#
loop_
_entity.id
_entity.type
_entity.pdbx_description
1 polymer ?
#
loop_
_entity_poly.entity_id
_entity_poly.type
_entity_poly.pdbx_seq_one_letter_code
_entity_poly.pdbx_strand_id
1 'polypeptide(L)'
;MTGPYRALPLLANLCTEIDSAFVEEVGPFGRMLCTEARSRWLAGGNKMKTSDLEPYIEMLASEIDERERMIAFVAKARRIVGVR
;
A
#
# COMPACT_ATOMS: atom_id res chain seq x y z
N MET A 1 11.62 7.61 -18.81
CA MET A 1 12.57 6.91 -17.95
C MET A 1 11.98 6.66 -16.58
N THR A 2 12.20 5.45 -16.06
CA THR A 2 11.71 5.16 -14.74
C THR A 2 12.54 5.87 -13.69
N GLY A 3 11.95 6.10 -12.53
CA GLY A 3 12.69 6.64 -11.41
C GLY A 3 13.84 5.76 -11.00
N PRO A 4 14.74 6.27 -10.16
CA PRO A 4 15.92 5.50 -9.75
C PRO A 4 15.61 4.35 -8.80
N TYR A 5 14.46 4.35 -8.16
CA TYR A 5 14.14 3.32 -7.16
C TYR A 5 13.05 2.39 -7.66
N ARG A 6 13.14 1.13 -7.23
CA ARG A 6 12.20 0.09 -7.62
C ARG A 6 11.88 -0.82 -6.44
N ALA A 7 10.75 -1.50 -6.56
CA ALA A 7 10.38 -2.56 -5.62
C ALA A 7 10.60 -3.90 -6.31
N LEU A 8 10.94 -4.93 -5.51
CA LEU A 8 10.98 -6.29 -6.03
C LEU A 8 9.60 -6.70 -6.56
N PRO A 9 9.54 -7.55 -7.59
CA PRO A 9 8.24 -7.98 -8.14
C PRO A 9 7.28 -8.52 -7.09
N LEU A 10 7.78 -9.27 -6.10
CA LEU A 10 6.93 -9.77 -5.03
C LEU A 10 6.27 -8.62 -4.28
N LEU A 11 7.04 -7.59 -3.94
CA LEU A 11 6.51 -6.45 -3.21
C LEU A 11 5.52 -5.66 -4.06
N ALA A 12 5.80 -5.54 -5.36
CA ALA A 12 4.86 -4.86 -6.27
C ALA A 12 3.53 -5.61 -6.33
N ASN A 13 3.58 -6.95 -6.35
CA ASN A 13 2.37 -7.75 -6.34
C ASN A 13 1.60 -7.60 -5.03
N LEU A 14 2.30 -7.55 -3.91
CA LEU A 14 1.66 -7.34 -2.61
C LEU A 14 1.03 -5.96 -2.54
N CYS A 15 1.69 -4.94 -3.11
CA CYS A 15 1.10 -3.61 -3.21
C CYS A 15 -0.23 -3.64 -3.96
N THR A 16 -0.29 -4.40 -5.05
CA THR A 16 -1.52 -4.52 -5.84
C THR A 16 -2.64 -5.13 -5.00
N GLU A 17 -2.34 -6.15 -4.20
CA GLU A 17 -3.33 -6.75 -3.32
C GLU A 17 -3.75 -5.78 -2.22
N ILE A 18 -2.79 -5.04 -1.65
CA ILE A 18 -3.09 -4.02 -0.64
C ILE A 18 -3.97 -2.93 -1.25
N ASP A 19 -3.66 -2.50 -2.47
CA ASP A 19 -4.45 -1.50 -3.18
C ASP A 19 -5.90 -1.95 -3.35
N SER A 20 -6.10 -3.22 -3.70
CA SER A 20 -7.45 -3.76 -3.86
C SER A 20 -8.22 -3.69 -2.54
N ALA A 21 -7.56 -4.04 -1.43
CA ALA A 21 -8.18 -3.96 -0.12
C ALA A 21 -8.52 -2.51 0.23
N PHE A 22 -7.67 -1.58 -0.14
CA PHE A 22 -7.91 -0.16 0.12
C PHE A 22 -9.11 0.35 -0.68
N VAL A 23 -9.18 0.00 -1.96
CA VAL A 23 -10.28 0.42 -2.81
C VAL A 23 -11.61 -0.16 -2.31
N GLU A 24 -11.60 -1.38 -1.76
CA GLU A 24 -12.80 -1.96 -1.18
C GLU A 24 -13.35 -1.11 -0.03
N GLU A 25 -12.45 -0.46 0.72
CA GLU A 25 -12.89 0.34 1.86
C GLU A 25 -13.30 1.75 1.48
N VAL A 26 -12.60 2.36 0.51
CA VAL A 26 -12.81 3.78 0.22
C VAL A 26 -13.51 4.05 -1.12
N GLY A 27 -13.67 3.03 -1.95
CA GLY A 27 -14.32 3.19 -3.25
C GLY A 27 -13.36 3.56 -4.37
N PRO A 28 -13.91 3.89 -5.56
CA PRO A 28 -13.08 4.05 -6.78
C PRO A 28 -12.00 5.13 -6.69
N PHE A 29 -12.21 6.18 -5.90
CA PHE A 29 -11.20 7.21 -5.71
C PHE A 29 -9.93 6.65 -5.09
N GLY A 30 -10.03 5.48 -4.45
CA GLY A 30 -8.88 4.86 -3.82
C GLY A 30 -7.74 4.59 -4.79
N ARG A 31 -8.04 4.34 -6.06
CA ARG A 31 -6.98 4.04 -7.03
C ARG A 31 -6.05 5.23 -7.23
N MET A 32 -6.59 6.44 -7.25
CA MET A 32 -5.78 7.64 -7.38
C MET A 32 -4.85 7.78 -6.16
N LEU A 33 -5.42 7.55 -4.98
CA LEU A 33 -4.64 7.65 -3.74
C LEU A 33 -3.54 6.59 -3.70
N CYS A 34 -3.82 5.39 -4.20
CA CYS A 34 -2.81 4.33 -4.28
C CYS A 34 -1.67 4.73 -5.19
N THR A 35 -1.97 5.34 -6.34
CA THR A 35 -0.94 5.77 -7.27
C THR A 35 -0.03 6.80 -6.62
N GLU A 36 -0.61 7.77 -5.93
CA GLU A 36 0.17 8.79 -5.24
C GLU A 36 1.02 8.21 -4.11
N ALA A 37 0.41 7.32 -3.34
CA ALA A 37 1.13 6.68 -2.23
C ALA A 37 2.29 5.85 -2.75
N ARG A 38 2.06 5.12 -3.86
CA ARG A 38 3.11 4.30 -4.44
C ARG A 38 4.30 5.15 -4.89
N SER A 39 4.02 6.28 -5.52
CA SER A 39 5.08 7.20 -5.95
C SER A 39 5.89 7.71 -4.78
N ARG A 40 5.20 8.10 -3.70
CA ARG A 40 5.87 8.61 -2.51
C ARG A 40 6.70 7.51 -1.83
N TRP A 41 6.13 6.31 -1.77
CA TRP A 41 6.79 5.17 -1.16
C TRP A 41 8.10 4.83 -1.89
N LEU A 42 8.03 4.78 -3.23
CA LEU A 42 9.23 4.47 -4.02
C LEU A 42 10.26 5.58 -3.97
N ALA A 43 9.83 6.83 -3.80
CA ALA A 43 10.76 7.94 -3.69
C ALA A 43 11.69 7.81 -2.47
N GLY A 44 11.31 7.00 -1.50
CA GLY A 44 12.11 6.80 -0.30
C GLY A 44 13.24 5.79 -0.46
N GLY A 45 13.38 5.14 -1.62
CA GLY A 45 14.45 4.18 -1.86
C GLY A 45 13.93 2.86 -2.41
N ASN A 46 14.86 1.97 -2.76
CA ASN A 46 14.51 0.63 -3.23
C ASN A 46 13.82 -0.16 -2.14
N LYS A 47 12.84 -0.97 -2.54
CA LYS A 47 12.03 -1.75 -1.60
C LYS A 47 12.33 -3.22 -1.81
N MET A 48 12.94 -3.84 -0.81
CA MET A 48 13.47 -5.19 -0.90
C MET A 48 12.87 -6.18 0.09
N LYS A 49 12.28 -5.67 1.19
CA LYS A 49 11.78 -6.50 2.28
C LYS A 49 10.29 -6.30 2.48
N THR A 50 9.62 -7.35 2.97
CA THR A 50 8.19 -7.21 3.26
C THR A 50 7.93 -6.14 4.32
N SER A 51 8.86 -5.92 5.24
CA SER A 51 8.73 -4.86 6.24
C SER A 51 8.70 -3.47 5.60
N ASP A 52 9.22 -3.33 4.39
CA ASP A 52 9.16 -2.06 3.67
C ASP A 52 7.73 -1.69 3.29
N LEU A 53 6.79 -2.63 3.37
CA LEU A 53 5.39 -2.37 3.06
C LEU A 53 4.64 -1.67 4.20
N GLU A 54 5.17 -1.71 5.44
CA GLU A 54 4.49 -1.04 6.55
C GLU A 54 4.27 0.46 6.31
N PRO A 55 5.30 1.21 5.88
CA PRO A 55 5.07 2.63 5.57
C PRO A 55 4.03 2.83 4.46
N TYR A 56 3.99 1.94 3.48
CA TYR A 56 3.00 2.03 2.42
C TYR A 56 1.59 1.85 2.97
N ILE A 57 1.41 0.83 3.82
CA ILE A 57 0.12 0.59 4.48
C ILE A 57 -0.28 1.80 5.30
N GLU A 58 0.67 2.40 6.02
CA GLU A 58 0.39 3.57 6.85
C GLU A 58 -0.01 4.78 6.01
N MET A 59 0.64 4.96 4.86
CA MET A 59 0.29 6.05 3.95
C MET A 59 -1.16 5.92 3.51
N LEU A 60 -1.59 4.72 3.12
CA LEU A 60 -2.96 4.50 2.68
C LEU A 60 -3.93 4.62 3.85
N ALA A 61 -3.57 4.08 5.01
CA ALA A 61 -4.42 4.14 6.19
C ALA A 61 -4.72 5.59 6.59
N SER A 62 -3.73 6.48 6.43
CA SER A 62 -3.90 7.88 6.80
C SER A 62 -4.92 8.60 5.92
N GLU A 63 -5.29 8.02 4.78
CA GLU A 63 -6.28 8.59 3.88
C GLU A 63 -7.71 8.17 4.24
N ILE A 64 -7.87 7.26 5.20
CA ILE A 64 -9.19 6.78 5.61
C ILE A 64 -9.63 7.53 6.85
N ASP A 65 -10.71 8.31 6.71
CA ASP A 65 -11.20 9.13 7.81
C ASP A 65 -11.94 8.32 8.86
N GLU A 66 -12.71 7.33 8.43
CA GLU A 66 -13.49 6.51 9.36
C GLU A 66 -12.60 5.49 10.04
N ARG A 67 -12.58 5.57 11.36
CA ARG A 67 -11.68 4.74 12.16
C ARG A 67 -11.92 3.25 11.95
N GLU A 68 -13.18 2.83 11.90
CA GLU A 68 -13.49 1.41 11.72
C GLU A 68 -13.03 0.88 10.38
N ARG A 69 -13.20 1.69 9.34
CA ARG A 69 -12.73 1.31 8.01
C ARG A 69 -11.22 1.27 7.95
N MET A 70 -10.58 2.23 8.60
CA MET A 70 -9.13 2.26 8.65
C MET A 70 -8.59 1.01 9.35
N ILE A 71 -9.19 0.63 10.47
CA ILE A 71 -8.77 -0.56 11.20
C ILE A 71 -8.98 -1.81 10.35
N ALA A 72 -10.12 -1.90 9.66
CA ALA A 72 -10.42 -3.04 8.79
C ALA A 72 -9.40 -3.13 7.65
N PHE A 73 -9.05 -2.00 7.04
CA PHE A 73 -8.06 -1.97 5.98
C PHE A 73 -6.70 -2.44 6.49
N VAL A 74 -6.24 -1.88 7.61
CA VAL A 74 -4.92 -2.21 8.14
C VAL A 74 -4.82 -3.70 8.48
N ALA A 75 -5.88 -4.25 9.10
CA ALA A 75 -5.90 -5.67 9.43
C ALA A 75 -5.81 -6.53 8.16
N LYS A 76 -6.55 -6.16 7.13
CA LYS A 76 -6.54 -6.88 5.86
C LYS A 76 -5.18 -6.78 5.18
N ALA A 77 -4.60 -5.58 5.16
CA ALA A 77 -3.31 -5.35 4.53
C ALA A 77 -2.21 -6.15 5.23
N ARG A 78 -2.22 -6.15 6.55
CA ARG A 78 -1.22 -6.90 7.30
C ARG A 78 -1.37 -8.40 7.10
N ARG A 79 -2.60 -8.87 6.93
CA ARG A 79 -2.83 -10.28 6.63
C ARG A 79 -2.27 -10.64 5.26
N ILE A 80 -2.44 -9.76 4.28
CA ILE A 80 -1.88 -9.97 2.95
C ILE A 80 -0.37 -10.16 3.02
N VAL A 81 0.31 -9.27 3.74
CA VAL A 81 1.75 -9.33 3.90
C VAL A 81 2.16 -10.53 4.74
N GLY A 82 1.43 -10.81 5.80
CA GLY A 82 1.80 -11.84 6.76
C GLY A 82 1.63 -13.25 6.27
N VAL A 83 0.83 -13.46 5.23
CA VAL A 83 0.60 -14.80 4.67
C VAL A 83 1.81 -15.29 3.88
N ARG A 84 2.74 -14.40 3.57
CA ARG A 84 3.97 -14.77 2.87
C ARG A 84 4.99 -15.30 3.85
#